data_cce2f63bf510692d4d4fe617c481efe0
#
_entry.id   cce2f63bf510692d4d4fe617c481efe0
#
_cell.length_a   1.000
_cell.length_b   1.000
_cell.length_c   1.000
_cell.angle_alpha   90.00
_cell.angle_beta   90.00
_cell.angle_gamma   90.00
#
_symmetry.space_group_name_H-M   'P 1'
#
loop_
_entity.id
_entity.type
_entity.pdbx_description
1 polymer ?
#
loop_
_entity_poly.entity_id
_entity_poly.type
_entity_poly.pdbx_seq_one_letter_code
_entity_poly.pdbx_strand_id
1 'polypeptide(L)'
;MRTPIIASYTSASSFVGGPGVAYKLGLSWVLLAMIQVPTTFLTLGVLGKRFAIMARKTRSVTLTDFLRARYRSDAVVVLCSLALLVFFMAAMLAQFIGGARLFQAVTGYPYIVGLALFGLTVILYTAVGGFRAVVLTDAIQGMVMVFASVVVLVAVVNAGGGMERCVATLKAIDPGLITPTGPGDAVPQPMILSFWVLVGLGILGLPQTSQKCMGYKDSRSMHDAMIMGTLIIGFLLLCVHLAGTLGRAVIPDLPAGDLAMPTLIMKLLSPFWAGVFIAGPLAAIMSTVDSMLLLASAAIIKDLYIHYGLKGDASRMTPARLQTMSLVCTAVIGLIVFAAAIEPPDLLVWINLFAFGGLEAVFLWPIILGLYWKEANASGAVASIVAGVACFFALSILNPGMGGIHAIVPTSIVAFAAFVIGAKCGRPASEEVIRLFWGEGNGTS
;
A
#
# COMPACT_ATOMS: atom_id res chain seq x y z
N MET A 1 11.21 -8.29 16.47
CA MET A 1 10.70 -7.44 15.39
C MET A 1 9.18 -7.66 15.27
N ARG A 2 8.38 -7.00 16.12
CA ARG A 2 6.90 -7.16 16.15
C ARG A 2 6.16 -5.95 15.57
N THR A 3 6.83 -4.80 15.46
CA THR A 3 6.25 -3.50 15.09
C THR A 3 6.34 -3.07 13.61
N PRO A 4 7.24 -3.58 12.74
CA PRO A 4 7.38 -3.09 11.37
C PRO A 4 6.15 -3.27 10.48
N ILE A 5 5.25 -4.21 10.83
CA ILE A 5 4.03 -4.45 10.04
C ILE A 5 3.05 -3.29 10.13
N ILE A 6 2.92 -2.67 11.32
CA ILE A 6 1.96 -1.59 11.56
C ILE A 6 2.23 -0.40 10.63
N ALA A 7 3.49 0.05 10.57
CA ALA A 7 3.89 1.17 9.72
C ALA A 7 3.65 0.93 8.23
N SER A 8 3.62 -0.33 7.79
CA SER A 8 3.53 -0.69 6.38
C SER A 8 2.12 -0.77 5.82
N TYR A 9 1.12 -0.86 6.69
CA TYR A 9 -0.29 -0.83 6.31
C TYR A 9 -0.88 0.59 6.40
N THR A 10 -0.12 1.55 6.93
CA THR A 10 -0.55 2.93 7.08
C THR A 10 0.27 3.83 6.15
N SER A 11 -0.40 4.76 5.48
CA SER A 11 0.19 5.64 4.46
C SER A 11 -0.42 7.04 4.55
N ALA A 12 -0.01 7.95 3.66
CA ALA A 12 -0.69 9.24 3.48
C ALA A 12 -2.19 9.05 3.25
N SER A 13 -2.58 8.02 2.49
CA SER A 13 -3.99 7.70 2.28
C SER A 13 -4.70 7.32 3.57
N SER A 14 -4.05 6.66 4.52
CA SER A 14 -4.66 6.28 5.79
C SER A 14 -4.81 7.46 6.76
N PHE A 15 -3.85 8.40 6.80
CA PHE A 15 -3.83 9.50 7.79
C PHE A 15 -4.29 10.86 7.27
N VAL A 16 -4.24 11.08 5.95
CA VAL A 16 -4.61 12.35 5.33
C VAL A 16 -5.76 12.16 4.36
N GLY A 17 -5.58 11.32 3.35
CA GLY A 17 -6.57 11.13 2.29
C GLY A 17 -7.85 10.45 2.77
N GLY A 18 -7.74 9.31 3.48
CA GLY A 18 -8.88 8.55 3.98
C GLY A 18 -9.77 9.35 4.95
N PRO A 19 -9.20 9.93 6.01
CA PRO A 19 -9.94 10.85 6.87
C PRO A 19 -10.52 12.05 6.12
N GLY A 20 -9.84 12.54 5.09
CA GLY A 20 -10.33 13.60 4.21
C GLY A 20 -11.57 13.20 3.41
N VAL A 21 -11.60 11.97 2.90
CA VAL A 21 -12.79 11.41 2.26
C VAL A 21 -13.88 11.10 3.29
N ALA A 22 -13.51 10.58 4.47
CA ALA A 22 -14.43 10.36 5.58
C ALA A 22 -15.11 11.67 6.04
N TYR A 23 -14.37 12.77 6.03
CA TYR A 23 -14.92 14.12 6.29
C TYR A 23 -16.00 14.48 5.27
N LYS A 24 -15.84 14.11 4.00
CA LYS A 24 -16.82 14.39 2.93
C LYS A 24 -17.98 13.41 2.90
N LEU A 25 -17.71 12.13 3.01
CA LEU A 25 -18.69 11.04 2.83
C LEU A 25 -19.24 10.47 4.14
N GLY A 26 -18.72 10.88 5.28
CA GLY A 26 -19.21 10.44 6.57
C GLY A 26 -18.89 8.98 6.89
N LEU A 27 -19.82 8.30 7.58
CA LEU A 27 -19.64 6.92 8.04
C LEU A 27 -19.55 5.88 6.92
N SER A 28 -20.04 6.19 5.73
CA SER A 28 -19.90 5.31 4.56
C SER A 28 -18.42 5.01 4.24
N TRP A 29 -17.56 6.04 4.32
CA TRP A 29 -16.14 5.85 4.11
C TRP A 29 -15.43 5.14 5.27
N VAL A 30 -15.90 5.34 6.50
CA VAL A 30 -15.42 4.56 7.66
C VAL A 30 -15.70 3.07 7.43
N LEU A 31 -16.87 2.70 6.94
CA LEU A 31 -17.24 1.33 6.58
C LEU A 31 -16.26 0.74 5.54
N LEU A 32 -15.97 1.49 4.46
CA LEU A 32 -15.01 1.07 3.44
C LEU A 32 -13.60 0.88 4.01
N ALA A 33 -13.15 1.79 4.86
CA ALA A 33 -11.85 1.71 5.51
C ALA A 33 -11.76 0.49 6.44
N MET A 34 -12.82 0.11 7.13
CA MET A 34 -12.86 -1.05 8.03
C MET A 34 -12.76 -2.39 7.29
N ILE A 35 -13.04 -2.45 6.00
CA ILE A 35 -12.80 -3.65 5.17
C ILE A 35 -11.31 -4.05 5.19
N GLN A 36 -10.40 -3.12 5.45
CA GLN A 36 -8.97 -3.42 5.57
C GLN A 36 -8.58 -4.14 6.86
N VAL A 37 -9.44 -4.17 7.88
CA VAL A 37 -9.11 -4.79 9.18
C VAL A 37 -8.72 -6.27 9.06
N PRO A 38 -9.48 -7.14 8.37
CA PRO A 38 -9.10 -8.53 8.22
C PRO A 38 -7.91 -8.76 7.28
N THR A 39 -7.43 -7.75 6.57
CA THR A 39 -6.38 -7.95 5.54
C THR A 39 -5.05 -8.42 6.10
N THR A 40 -4.65 -7.93 7.28
CA THR A 40 -3.43 -8.41 7.95
C THR A 40 -3.54 -9.88 8.30
N PHE A 41 -4.71 -10.29 8.80
CA PHE A 41 -5.00 -11.69 9.10
C PHE A 41 -4.98 -12.54 7.84
N LEU A 42 -5.66 -12.11 6.79
CA LEU A 42 -5.69 -12.81 5.50
C LEU A 42 -4.29 -12.91 4.88
N THR A 43 -3.54 -11.81 4.85
CA THR A 43 -2.21 -11.79 4.24
C THR A 43 -1.24 -12.74 4.94
N LEU A 44 -1.14 -12.64 6.26
CA LEU A 44 -0.24 -13.52 7.02
C LEU A 44 -0.75 -14.95 7.09
N GLY A 45 -2.08 -15.15 7.14
CA GLY A 45 -2.71 -16.47 7.13
C GLY A 45 -2.55 -17.20 5.80
N VAL A 46 -2.82 -16.51 4.68
CA VAL A 46 -2.74 -17.08 3.34
C VAL A 46 -1.29 -17.15 2.85
N LEU A 47 -0.57 -16.03 2.86
CA LEU A 47 0.79 -15.99 2.29
C LEU A 47 1.87 -16.38 3.31
N GLY A 48 1.73 -15.93 4.56
CA GLY A 48 2.81 -15.79 5.53
C GLY A 48 3.70 -17.04 5.66
N LYS A 49 3.15 -18.14 6.19
CA LYS A 49 3.94 -19.34 6.49
C LYS A 49 4.57 -19.95 5.24
N ARG A 50 3.75 -20.15 4.19
CA ARG A 50 4.22 -20.80 2.97
C ARG A 50 5.22 -19.93 2.22
N PHE A 51 4.98 -18.64 2.19
CA PHE A 51 5.86 -17.68 1.55
C PHE A 51 7.23 -17.59 2.27
N ALA A 52 7.24 -17.52 3.60
CA ALA A 52 8.46 -17.51 4.40
C ALA A 52 9.28 -18.81 4.22
N ILE A 53 8.62 -19.96 4.13
CA ILE A 53 9.31 -21.26 3.87
C ILE A 53 9.91 -21.26 2.46
N MET A 54 9.14 -20.85 1.46
CA MET A 54 9.62 -20.84 0.07
C MET A 54 10.73 -19.82 -0.14
N ALA A 55 10.61 -18.63 0.41
CA ALA A 55 11.66 -17.61 0.35
C ALA A 55 12.99 -18.11 0.91
N ARG A 56 12.97 -18.84 2.03
CA ARG A 56 14.19 -19.45 2.60
C ARG A 56 14.76 -20.56 1.71
N LYS A 57 13.90 -21.44 1.18
CA LYS A 57 14.32 -22.52 0.27
C LYS A 57 14.94 -21.98 -1.02
N THR A 58 14.37 -20.93 -1.58
CA THR A 58 14.81 -20.31 -2.83
C THR A 58 15.87 -19.22 -2.61
N ARG A 59 16.19 -18.88 -1.36
CA ARG A 59 17.04 -17.74 -0.98
C ARG A 59 16.58 -16.41 -1.58
N SER A 60 15.28 -16.27 -1.75
CA SER A 60 14.66 -15.05 -2.29
C SER A 60 14.70 -13.94 -1.26
N VAL A 61 15.14 -12.75 -1.68
CA VAL A 61 15.17 -11.53 -0.88
C VAL A 61 14.10 -10.55 -1.34
N THR A 62 13.77 -10.56 -2.64
CA THR A 62 12.71 -9.75 -3.23
C THR A 62 11.55 -10.63 -3.70
N LEU A 63 10.38 -10.02 -3.89
CA LEU A 63 9.24 -10.72 -4.49
C LEU A 63 9.59 -11.22 -5.90
N THR A 64 10.35 -10.44 -6.65
CA THR A 64 10.77 -10.78 -8.00
C THR A 64 11.71 -11.97 -8.03
N ASP A 65 12.60 -12.13 -7.02
CA ASP A 65 13.40 -13.34 -6.85
C ASP A 65 12.54 -14.59 -6.67
N PHE A 66 11.49 -14.48 -5.85
CA PHE A 66 10.53 -15.57 -5.65
C PHE A 66 9.82 -15.94 -6.95
N LEU A 67 9.32 -14.96 -7.70
CA LEU A 67 8.65 -15.19 -8.98
C LEU A 67 9.60 -15.80 -10.01
N ARG A 68 10.87 -15.36 -10.03
CA ARG A 68 11.93 -15.97 -10.85
C ARG A 68 12.17 -17.42 -10.49
N ALA A 69 12.30 -17.72 -9.20
CA ALA A 69 12.50 -19.09 -8.73
C ALA A 69 11.30 -20.00 -9.05
N ARG A 70 10.08 -19.45 -9.00
CA ARG A 70 8.84 -20.19 -9.25
C ARG A 70 8.56 -20.43 -10.72
N TYR A 71 8.72 -19.41 -11.55
CA TYR A 71 8.30 -19.44 -12.96
C TYR A 71 9.47 -19.65 -13.92
N ARG A 72 10.71 -19.43 -13.51
CA ARG A 72 11.92 -19.55 -14.33
C ARG A 72 11.76 -18.85 -15.69
N SER A 73 11.19 -17.66 -15.68
CA SER A 73 10.86 -16.91 -16.89
C SER A 73 11.34 -15.46 -16.78
N ASP A 74 12.14 -15.05 -17.74
CA ASP A 74 12.61 -13.67 -17.84
C ASP A 74 11.45 -12.70 -18.13
N ALA A 75 10.48 -13.13 -18.95
CA ALA A 75 9.30 -12.32 -19.25
C ALA A 75 8.50 -11.98 -17.99
N VAL A 76 8.29 -12.95 -17.09
CA VAL A 76 7.61 -12.69 -15.79
C VAL A 76 8.39 -11.68 -14.98
N VAL A 77 9.70 -11.85 -14.86
CA VAL A 77 10.57 -10.95 -14.07
C VAL A 77 10.54 -9.52 -14.61
N VAL A 78 10.73 -9.35 -15.93
CA VAL A 78 10.74 -8.03 -16.57
C VAL A 78 9.38 -7.34 -16.43
N LEU A 79 8.28 -8.04 -16.74
CA LEU A 79 6.94 -7.48 -16.64
C LEU A 79 6.61 -7.07 -15.20
N CYS A 80 6.93 -7.92 -14.21
CA CYS A 80 6.73 -7.60 -12.81
C CYS A 80 7.59 -6.41 -12.36
N SER A 81 8.86 -6.34 -12.75
CA SER A 81 9.75 -5.24 -12.38
C SER A 81 9.31 -3.91 -12.99
N LEU A 82 8.89 -3.90 -14.26
CA LEU A 82 8.38 -2.69 -14.92
C LEU A 82 7.07 -2.23 -14.28
N ALA A 83 6.13 -3.14 -14.04
CA ALA A 83 4.87 -2.83 -13.39
C ALA A 83 5.08 -2.28 -11.96
N LEU A 84 6.00 -2.91 -11.21
CA LEU A 84 6.36 -2.44 -9.88
C LEU A 84 6.88 -1.01 -9.91
N LEU A 85 7.76 -0.66 -10.86
CA LEU A 85 8.27 0.69 -11.00
C LEU A 85 7.15 1.70 -11.31
N VAL A 86 6.30 1.41 -12.30
CA VAL A 86 5.21 2.31 -12.71
C VAL A 86 4.24 2.56 -11.56
N PHE A 87 3.73 1.51 -10.94
CA PHE A 87 2.71 1.65 -9.90
C PHE A 87 3.28 2.13 -8.55
N PHE A 88 4.54 1.82 -8.23
CA PHE A 88 5.18 2.43 -7.06
C PHE A 88 5.44 3.91 -7.26
N MET A 89 5.82 4.36 -8.46
CA MET A 89 5.93 5.80 -8.73
C MET A 89 4.58 6.50 -8.56
N ALA A 90 3.47 5.91 -9.04
CA ALA A 90 2.14 6.46 -8.82
C ALA A 90 1.76 6.49 -7.33
N ALA A 91 2.04 5.41 -6.58
CA ALA A 91 1.77 5.38 -5.15
C ALA A 91 2.62 6.39 -4.37
N MET A 92 3.92 6.53 -4.71
CA MET A 92 4.80 7.53 -4.11
C MET A 92 4.37 8.96 -4.43
N LEU A 93 3.84 9.20 -5.64
CA LEU A 93 3.27 10.50 -6.01
C LEU A 93 2.19 10.93 -5.02
N ALA A 94 1.25 10.03 -4.67
CA ALA A 94 0.25 10.30 -3.64
C ALA A 94 0.86 10.63 -2.28
N GLN A 95 1.95 9.98 -1.89
CA GLN A 95 2.64 10.27 -0.64
C GLN A 95 3.32 11.65 -0.65
N PHE A 96 3.98 12.02 -1.75
CA PHE A 96 4.62 13.33 -1.90
C PHE A 96 3.60 14.46 -1.83
N ILE A 97 2.46 14.30 -2.49
CA ILE A 97 1.33 15.25 -2.42
C ILE A 97 0.83 15.34 -0.98
N GLY A 98 0.63 14.22 -0.30
CA GLY A 98 0.18 14.17 1.09
C GLY A 98 1.13 14.89 2.04
N GLY A 99 2.44 14.65 1.91
CA GLY A 99 3.48 15.34 2.69
C GLY A 99 3.51 16.85 2.44
N ALA A 100 3.44 17.27 1.18
CA ALA A 100 3.40 18.68 0.81
C ALA A 100 2.15 19.40 1.36
N ARG A 101 0.97 18.76 1.25
CA ARG A 101 -0.30 19.29 1.82
C ARG A 101 -0.24 19.39 3.33
N LEU A 102 0.37 18.41 3.98
CA LEU A 102 0.57 18.44 5.42
C LEU A 102 1.44 19.64 5.84
N PHE A 103 2.58 19.86 5.19
CA PHE A 103 3.43 21.02 5.43
C PHE A 103 2.72 22.35 5.13
N GLN A 104 2.00 22.44 4.03
CA GLN A 104 1.19 23.60 3.68
C GLN A 104 0.19 23.94 4.80
N ALA A 105 -0.52 22.93 5.30
CA ALA A 105 -1.54 23.13 6.33
C ALA A 105 -0.94 23.56 7.68
N VAL A 106 0.26 23.07 8.03
CA VAL A 106 0.92 23.35 9.31
C VAL A 106 1.66 24.67 9.31
N THR A 107 2.35 24.99 8.22
CA THR A 107 3.23 26.15 8.15
C THR A 107 2.60 27.39 7.51
N GLY A 108 1.51 27.20 6.76
CA GLY A 108 0.91 28.26 5.93
C GLY A 108 1.72 28.61 4.67
N TYR A 109 2.89 27.98 4.46
CA TYR A 109 3.68 28.22 3.24
C TYR A 109 3.02 27.62 1.99
N PRO A 110 3.36 28.13 0.79
CA PRO A 110 2.87 27.58 -0.47
C PRO A 110 3.17 26.08 -0.59
N TYR A 111 2.31 25.34 -1.29
CA TYR A 111 2.43 23.90 -1.54
C TYR A 111 3.84 23.47 -2.00
N ILE A 112 4.43 24.23 -2.93
CA ILE A 112 5.76 23.93 -3.50
C ILE A 112 6.88 23.95 -2.45
N VAL A 113 6.78 24.82 -1.43
CA VAL A 113 7.73 24.88 -0.33
C VAL A 113 7.58 23.64 0.54
N GLY A 114 6.33 23.24 0.85
CA GLY A 114 6.05 21.99 1.56
C GLY A 114 6.56 20.76 0.80
N LEU A 115 6.36 20.72 -0.51
CA LEU A 115 6.86 19.66 -1.38
C LEU A 115 8.39 19.58 -1.36
N ALA A 116 9.08 20.74 -1.44
CA ALA A 116 10.53 20.79 -1.39
C ALA A 116 11.08 20.31 -0.03
N LEU A 117 10.53 20.82 1.07
CA LEU A 117 10.97 20.44 2.41
C LEU A 117 10.74 18.95 2.68
N PHE A 118 9.53 18.45 2.43
CA PHE A 118 9.21 17.06 2.63
C PHE A 118 9.98 16.15 1.65
N GLY A 119 9.81 16.39 0.34
CA GLY A 119 10.29 15.49 -0.70
C GLY A 119 11.81 15.35 -0.71
N LEU A 120 12.55 16.48 -0.64
CA LEU A 120 14.01 16.41 -0.61
C LEU A 120 14.54 15.76 0.67
N THR A 121 13.90 16.02 1.83
CA THR A 121 14.27 15.35 3.08
C THR A 121 14.10 13.85 2.99
N VAL A 122 12.93 13.37 2.49
CA VAL A 122 12.66 11.93 2.36
C VAL A 122 13.63 11.28 1.39
N ILE A 123 13.87 11.88 0.23
CA ILE A 123 14.82 11.37 -0.75
C ILE A 123 16.22 11.24 -0.13
N LEU A 124 16.67 12.30 0.55
CA LEU A 124 18.01 12.35 1.12
C LEU A 124 18.22 11.27 2.19
N TYR A 125 17.35 11.22 3.21
CA TYR A 125 17.56 10.26 4.29
C TYR A 125 17.35 8.81 3.85
N THR A 126 16.43 8.55 2.92
CA THR A 126 16.21 7.20 2.40
C THR A 126 17.39 6.72 1.56
N ALA A 127 17.91 7.60 0.68
CA ALA A 127 19.05 7.28 -0.16
C ALA A 127 20.32 7.02 0.68
N VAL A 128 20.56 7.80 1.73
CA VAL A 128 21.75 7.67 2.60
C VAL A 128 21.55 6.57 3.65
N GLY A 129 20.36 6.48 4.26
CA GLY A 129 20.08 5.58 5.39
C GLY A 129 19.94 4.11 5.01
N GLY A 130 19.39 3.83 3.83
CA GLY A 130 19.18 2.48 3.32
C GLY A 130 18.23 1.63 4.18
N PHE A 131 18.19 0.32 3.93
CA PHE A 131 17.20 -0.60 4.51
C PHE A 131 17.20 -0.67 6.05
N ARG A 132 18.37 -0.60 6.70
CA ARG A 132 18.45 -0.71 8.17
C ARG A 132 17.81 0.50 8.88
N ALA A 133 18.02 1.69 8.35
CA ALA A 133 17.44 2.91 8.90
C ALA A 133 15.92 2.86 8.76
N VAL A 134 15.40 2.48 7.58
CA VAL A 134 13.97 2.37 7.31
C VAL A 134 13.27 1.40 8.28
N VAL A 135 13.80 0.21 8.51
CA VAL A 135 13.19 -0.76 9.44
C VAL A 135 13.14 -0.24 10.89
N LEU A 136 14.14 0.52 11.32
CA LEU A 136 14.17 1.10 12.67
C LEU A 136 13.16 2.25 12.79
N THR A 137 13.13 3.15 11.81
CA THR A 137 12.19 4.28 11.80
C THR A 137 10.74 3.79 11.72
N ASP A 138 10.43 2.78 10.90
CA ASP A 138 9.10 2.19 10.78
C ASP A 138 8.52 1.73 12.15
N ALA A 139 9.36 1.15 13.00
CA ALA A 139 8.90 0.69 14.32
C ALA A 139 8.49 1.84 15.23
N ILE A 140 9.27 2.93 15.25
CA ILE A 140 8.98 4.14 16.04
C ILE A 140 7.77 4.86 15.46
N GLN A 141 7.74 5.02 14.14
CA GLN A 141 6.65 5.65 13.41
C GLN A 141 5.31 4.97 13.67
N GLY A 142 5.26 3.63 13.67
CA GLY A 142 4.04 2.88 13.99
C GLY A 142 3.48 3.18 15.38
N MET A 143 4.33 3.34 16.40
CA MET A 143 3.90 3.73 17.75
C MET A 143 3.34 5.16 17.78
N VAL A 144 4.04 6.09 17.12
CA VAL A 144 3.60 7.50 17.01
C VAL A 144 2.24 7.59 16.33
N MET A 145 2.02 6.84 15.25
CA MET A 145 0.75 6.82 14.53
C MET A 145 -0.41 6.39 15.42
N VAL A 146 -0.27 5.29 16.18
CA VAL A 146 -1.33 4.79 17.07
C VAL A 146 -1.67 5.83 18.13
N PHE A 147 -0.66 6.41 18.77
CA PHE A 147 -0.87 7.40 19.82
C PHE A 147 -1.53 8.68 19.26
N ALA A 148 -1.03 9.20 18.15
CA ALA A 148 -1.60 10.37 17.50
C ALA A 148 -3.07 10.17 17.10
N SER A 149 -3.42 8.99 16.56
CA SER A 149 -4.79 8.69 16.13
C SER A 149 -5.81 8.77 17.27
N VAL A 150 -5.44 8.24 18.45
CA VAL A 150 -6.29 8.29 19.65
C VAL A 150 -6.47 9.71 20.15
N VAL A 151 -5.38 10.46 20.28
CA VAL A 151 -5.41 11.83 20.80
C VAL A 151 -6.26 12.74 19.90
N VAL A 152 -6.10 12.63 18.57
CA VAL A 152 -6.90 13.43 17.64
C VAL A 152 -8.38 13.07 17.73
N LEU A 153 -8.74 11.78 17.79
CA LEU A 153 -10.13 11.37 17.94
C LEU A 153 -10.75 11.91 19.23
N VAL A 154 -10.04 11.79 20.36
CA VAL A 154 -10.51 12.30 21.67
C VAL A 154 -10.68 13.83 21.61
N ALA A 155 -9.73 14.55 21.00
CA ALA A 155 -9.82 16.00 20.85
C ALA A 155 -11.02 16.42 20.00
N VAL A 156 -11.31 15.72 18.90
CA VAL A 156 -12.47 15.98 18.04
C VAL A 156 -13.78 15.73 18.77
N VAL A 157 -13.91 14.60 19.47
CA VAL A 157 -15.10 14.25 20.24
C VAL A 157 -15.35 15.28 21.35
N ASN A 158 -14.33 15.68 22.09
CA ASN A 158 -14.45 16.70 23.14
C ASN A 158 -14.85 18.05 22.58
N ALA A 159 -14.21 18.49 21.47
CA ALA A 159 -14.53 19.77 20.83
C ALA A 159 -15.96 19.81 20.26
N GLY A 160 -16.47 18.66 19.80
CA GLY A 160 -17.85 18.52 19.33
C GLY A 160 -18.91 18.40 20.44
N GLY A 161 -18.49 18.38 21.70
CA GLY A 161 -19.38 18.26 22.86
C GLY A 161 -19.88 16.82 23.13
N GLY A 162 -19.08 15.84 22.73
CA GLY A 162 -19.33 14.41 22.89
C GLY A 162 -19.83 13.72 21.62
N MET A 163 -19.77 12.40 21.60
CA MET A 163 -20.12 11.57 20.43
C MET A 163 -21.56 11.81 19.95
N GLU A 164 -22.51 11.83 20.88
CA GLU A 164 -23.95 12.03 20.56
C GLU A 164 -24.19 13.36 19.85
N ARG A 165 -23.58 14.45 20.35
CA ARG A 165 -23.71 15.79 19.76
C ARG A 165 -23.04 15.87 18.39
N CYS A 166 -21.87 15.26 18.22
CA CYS A 166 -21.22 15.18 16.91
C CYS A 166 -22.13 14.48 15.89
N VAL A 167 -22.72 13.34 16.23
CA VAL A 167 -23.61 12.59 15.34
C VAL A 167 -24.89 13.40 15.03
N ALA A 168 -25.47 14.08 16.02
CA ALA A 168 -26.63 14.94 15.83
C ALA A 168 -26.30 16.11 14.88
N THR A 169 -25.12 16.74 15.03
CA THR A 169 -24.64 17.81 14.16
C THR A 169 -24.41 17.32 12.74
N LEU A 170 -23.78 16.15 12.55
CA LEU A 170 -23.60 15.56 11.22
C LEU A 170 -24.94 15.29 10.55
N LYS A 171 -25.93 14.75 11.28
CA LYS A 171 -27.28 14.52 10.78
C LYS A 171 -27.99 15.81 10.39
N ALA A 172 -27.73 16.90 11.11
CA ALA A 172 -28.28 18.22 10.79
C ALA A 172 -27.63 18.86 9.55
N ILE A 173 -26.32 18.62 9.33
CA ILE A 173 -25.61 19.08 8.13
C ILE A 173 -26.12 18.32 6.90
N ASP A 174 -26.10 16.99 6.95
CA ASP A 174 -26.59 16.10 5.89
C ASP A 174 -26.88 14.71 6.50
N PRO A 175 -28.14 14.24 6.48
CA PRO A 175 -28.48 12.91 6.98
C PRO A 175 -27.70 11.77 6.31
N GLY A 176 -27.25 11.94 5.07
CA GLY A 176 -26.42 10.97 4.35
C GLY A 176 -25.06 10.72 5.01
N LEU A 177 -24.51 11.67 5.79
CA LEU A 177 -23.22 11.51 6.47
C LEU A 177 -23.21 10.38 7.51
N ILE A 178 -24.36 9.95 7.98
CA ILE A 178 -24.50 8.86 8.97
C ILE A 178 -25.09 7.58 8.35
N THR A 179 -25.22 7.53 7.02
CA THR A 179 -25.72 6.33 6.31
C THR A 179 -24.57 5.49 5.74
N PRO A 180 -24.80 4.21 5.46
CA PRO A 180 -23.79 3.33 4.85
C PRO A 180 -23.40 3.73 3.42
N THR A 181 -24.29 4.40 2.69
CA THR A 181 -24.11 4.80 1.28
C THR A 181 -23.60 6.23 1.13
N GLY A 182 -23.63 7.02 2.22
CA GLY A 182 -23.13 8.39 2.22
C GLY A 182 -24.10 9.41 1.60
N PRO A 183 -23.72 10.71 1.59
CA PRO A 183 -24.50 11.78 0.99
C PRO A 183 -24.84 11.50 -0.49
N GLY A 184 -26.14 11.56 -0.84
CA GLY A 184 -26.58 11.34 -2.22
C GLY A 184 -26.22 9.97 -2.80
N ASP A 185 -26.12 8.94 -1.98
CA ASP A 185 -25.67 7.58 -2.36
C ASP A 185 -24.29 7.58 -3.06
N ALA A 186 -23.39 8.46 -2.60
CA ALA A 186 -22.04 8.59 -3.17
C ALA A 186 -21.20 7.31 -3.11
N VAL A 187 -21.56 6.38 -2.20
CA VAL A 187 -20.92 5.05 -2.06
C VAL A 187 -21.99 3.98 -2.32
N PRO A 188 -22.28 3.66 -3.58
CA PRO A 188 -23.28 2.68 -3.92
C PRO A 188 -22.86 1.27 -3.46
N GLN A 189 -23.83 0.39 -3.21
CA GLN A 189 -23.59 -0.97 -2.71
C GLN A 189 -22.59 -1.77 -3.56
N PRO A 190 -22.58 -1.71 -4.90
CA PRO A 190 -21.56 -2.37 -5.71
C PRO A 190 -20.13 -1.90 -5.42
N MET A 191 -19.94 -0.64 -5.03
CA MET A 191 -18.66 -0.11 -4.65
C MET A 191 -18.19 -0.68 -3.30
N ILE A 192 -19.08 -0.80 -2.33
CA ILE A 192 -18.78 -1.44 -1.03
C ILE A 192 -18.31 -2.88 -1.25
N LEU A 193 -19.01 -3.64 -2.09
CA LEU A 193 -18.62 -5.01 -2.45
C LEU A 193 -17.27 -5.04 -3.19
N SER A 194 -17.02 -4.08 -4.07
CA SER A 194 -15.76 -3.96 -4.80
C SER A 194 -14.56 -3.71 -3.88
N PHE A 195 -14.75 -3.00 -2.78
CA PHE A 195 -13.69 -2.76 -1.80
C PHE A 195 -13.24 -4.04 -1.08
N TRP A 196 -14.11 -5.06 -0.93
CA TRP A 196 -13.67 -6.37 -0.46
C TRP A 196 -12.68 -7.04 -1.41
N VAL A 197 -12.76 -6.75 -2.70
CA VAL A 197 -11.77 -7.23 -3.67
C VAL A 197 -10.53 -6.34 -3.63
N LEU A 198 -10.69 -5.00 -3.71
CA LEU A 198 -9.58 -4.05 -3.78
C LEU A 198 -8.71 -4.07 -2.51
N VAL A 199 -9.30 -3.74 -1.36
CA VAL A 199 -8.53 -3.59 -0.10
C VAL A 199 -8.71 -4.77 0.86
N GLY A 200 -9.54 -5.74 0.50
CA GLY A 200 -9.70 -7.01 1.21
C GLY A 200 -8.77 -8.09 0.65
N LEU A 201 -9.15 -8.70 -0.46
CA LEU A 201 -8.40 -9.79 -1.08
C LEU A 201 -7.17 -9.30 -1.85
N GLY A 202 -7.29 -8.17 -2.55
CA GLY A 202 -6.28 -7.63 -3.46
C GLY A 202 -4.96 -7.32 -2.77
N ILE A 203 -4.99 -6.92 -1.51
CA ILE A 203 -3.77 -6.66 -0.71
C ILE A 203 -2.79 -7.84 -0.71
N LEU A 204 -3.25 -9.08 -0.93
CA LEU A 204 -2.38 -10.25 -1.13
C LEU A 204 -1.45 -10.08 -2.34
N GLY A 205 -1.84 -9.28 -3.32
CA GLY A 205 -1.06 -8.93 -4.50
C GLY A 205 -0.09 -7.76 -4.31
N LEU A 206 -0.09 -7.09 -3.15
CA LEU A 206 0.81 -5.96 -2.94
C LEU A 206 2.25 -6.41 -2.63
N PRO A 207 3.25 -6.02 -3.45
CA PRO A 207 4.63 -6.47 -3.30
C PRO A 207 5.24 -6.15 -1.94
N GLN A 208 5.00 -4.95 -1.41
CA GLN A 208 5.51 -4.51 -0.11
C GLN A 208 4.97 -5.36 1.04
N THR A 209 3.73 -5.83 0.93
CA THR A 209 3.09 -6.70 1.92
C THR A 209 3.63 -8.12 1.84
N SER A 210 3.68 -8.67 0.63
CA SER A 210 4.21 -10.01 0.35
C SER A 210 5.66 -10.15 0.78
N GLN A 211 6.50 -9.14 0.53
CA GLN A 211 7.91 -9.16 0.90
C GLN A 211 8.10 -9.20 2.42
N LYS A 212 7.23 -8.56 3.20
CA LYS A 212 7.30 -8.63 4.66
C LYS A 212 6.98 -10.02 5.20
N CYS A 213 6.12 -10.78 4.52
CA CYS A 213 5.88 -12.19 4.86
C CYS A 213 7.16 -13.04 4.76
N MET A 214 8.08 -12.69 3.85
CA MET A 214 9.34 -13.44 3.66
C MET A 214 10.31 -13.29 4.84
N GLY A 215 10.23 -12.18 5.60
CA GLY A 215 11.16 -11.82 6.67
C GLY A 215 10.89 -12.45 8.04
N TYR A 216 9.81 -13.20 8.23
CA TYR A 216 9.49 -13.80 9.53
C TYR A 216 10.43 -14.92 9.91
N LYS A 217 10.92 -14.88 11.16
CA LYS A 217 11.87 -15.86 11.71
C LYS A 217 11.22 -17.22 11.95
N ASP A 218 10.02 -17.22 12.52
CA ASP A 218 9.30 -18.44 12.92
C ASP A 218 7.77 -18.24 12.84
N SER A 219 7.04 -19.35 12.92
CA SER A 219 5.57 -19.36 12.83
C SER A 219 4.89 -18.65 14.01
N ARG A 220 5.51 -18.67 15.21
CA ARG A 220 4.95 -18.03 16.40
C ARG A 220 4.99 -16.51 16.28
N SER A 221 6.15 -15.97 15.89
CA SER A 221 6.29 -14.52 15.64
C SER A 221 5.32 -14.03 14.56
N MET A 222 5.05 -14.86 13.56
CA MET A 222 4.08 -14.54 12.50
C MET A 222 2.65 -14.55 13.04
N HIS A 223 2.29 -15.53 13.86
CA HIS A 223 0.96 -15.63 14.46
C HIS A 223 0.68 -14.46 15.41
N ASP A 224 1.65 -14.13 16.28
CA ASP A 224 1.57 -12.96 17.15
C ASP A 224 1.39 -11.66 16.33
N ALA A 225 2.15 -11.52 15.24
CA ALA A 225 2.06 -10.36 14.35
C ALA A 225 0.70 -10.29 13.61
N MET A 226 0.13 -11.42 13.24
CA MET A 226 -1.19 -11.52 12.62
C MET A 226 -2.28 -11.00 13.56
N ILE A 227 -2.31 -11.47 14.80
CA ILE A 227 -3.32 -11.05 15.79
C ILE A 227 -3.12 -9.58 16.17
N MET A 228 -1.92 -9.23 16.64
CA MET A 228 -1.64 -7.87 17.10
C MET A 228 -1.75 -6.84 15.96
N GLY A 229 -1.26 -7.19 14.76
CA GLY A 229 -1.35 -6.33 13.58
C GLY A 229 -2.80 -6.04 13.21
N THR A 230 -3.66 -7.06 13.17
CA THR A 230 -5.09 -6.89 12.87
C THR A 230 -5.77 -5.97 13.88
N LEU A 231 -5.54 -6.17 15.17
CA LEU A 231 -6.16 -5.35 16.21
C LEU A 231 -5.65 -3.91 16.19
N ILE A 232 -4.35 -3.72 16.10
CA ILE A 232 -3.74 -2.38 16.15
C ILE A 232 -4.10 -1.58 14.88
N ILE A 233 -4.00 -2.20 13.70
CA ILE A 233 -4.32 -1.53 12.44
C ILE A 233 -5.82 -1.22 12.38
N GLY A 234 -6.67 -2.16 12.79
CA GLY A 234 -8.11 -1.94 12.85
C GLY A 234 -8.47 -0.77 13.77
N PHE A 235 -7.90 -0.75 14.98
CA PHE A 235 -8.12 0.34 15.93
C PHE A 235 -7.61 1.69 15.39
N LEU A 236 -6.41 1.72 14.82
CA LEU A 236 -5.83 2.92 14.24
C LEU A 236 -6.70 3.48 13.10
N LEU A 237 -7.08 2.63 12.14
CA LEU A 237 -7.92 3.03 11.01
C LEU A 237 -9.28 3.55 11.50
N LEU A 238 -9.89 2.88 12.48
CA LEU A 238 -11.14 3.34 13.07
C LEU A 238 -10.98 4.73 13.67
N CYS A 239 -9.94 4.97 14.48
CA CYS A 239 -9.71 6.25 15.13
C CYS A 239 -9.54 7.39 14.11
N VAL A 240 -8.69 7.21 13.10
CA VAL A 240 -8.40 8.30 12.15
C VAL A 240 -9.57 8.60 11.23
N HIS A 241 -10.31 7.59 10.77
CA HIS A 241 -11.45 7.81 9.88
C HIS A 241 -12.66 8.36 10.63
N LEU A 242 -12.89 7.91 11.87
CA LEU A 242 -13.90 8.53 12.74
C LEU A 242 -13.54 9.99 13.05
N ALA A 243 -12.26 10.29 13.35
CA ALA A 243 -11.83 11.65 13.56
C ALA A 243 -12.09 12.54 12.32
N GLY A 244 -11.87 12.01 11.12
CA GLY A 244 -12.22 12.69 9.87
C GLY A 244 -13.71 12.96 9.75
N THR A 245 -14.55 11.93 9.94
CA THR A 245 -16.02 12.06 9.88
C THR A 245 -16.56 13.05 10.91
N LEU A 246 -16.21 12.82 12.20
CA LEU A 246 -16.70 13.67 13.30
C LEU A 246 -16.11 15.08 13.23
N GLY A 247 -14.93 15.24 12.62
CA GLY A 247 -14.29 16.52 12.37
C GLY A 247 -15.13 17.49 11.58
N ARG A 248 -16.03 16.98 10.71
CA ARG A 248 -16.97 17.83 9.96
C ARG A 248 -18.02 18.50 10.86
N ALA A 249 -18.38 17.86 11.98
CA ALA A 249 -19.25 18.48 12.97
C ALA A 249 -18.57 19.63 13.73
N VAL A 250 -17.22 19.60 13.83
CA VAL A 250 -16.42 20.60 14.54
C VAL A 250 -15.97 21.73 13.62
N ILE A 251 -15.60 21.38 12.38
CA ILE A 251 -15.17 22.33 11.35
C ILE A 251 -15.95 21.98 10.08
N PRO A 252 -17.11 22.59 9.81
CA PRO A 252 -18.02 22.17 8.74
C PRO A 252 -17.51 22.49 7.33
N ASP A 253 -16.72 23.57 7.16
CA ASP A 253 -16.32 24.08 5.86
C ASP A 253 -14.81 24.08 5.65
N LEU A 254 -14.30 23.01 5.05
CA LEU A 254 -12.91 22.92 4.59
C LEU A 254 -12.83 22.95 3.07
N PRO A 255 -11.88 23.71 2.49
CA PRO A 255 -11.75 23.83 1.03
C PRO A 255 -11.36 22.50 0.35
N ALA A 256 -10.65 21.61 1.06
CA ALA A 256 -10.29 20.30 0.57
C ALA A 256 -10.31 19.28 1.72
N GLY A 257 -10.78 18.05 1.44
CA GLY A 257 -10.84 16.97 2.43
C GLY A 257 -9.47 16.61 2.98
N ASP A 258 -8.42 16.61 2.16
CA ASP A 258 -7.04 16.27 2.58
C ASP A 258 -6.50 17.25 3.65
N LEU A 259 -7.12 18.40 3.84
CA LEU A 259 -6.78 19.35 4.91
C LEU A 259 -7.46 19.01 6.24
N ALA A 260 -8.39 18.05 6.29
CA ALA A 260 -9.17 17.76 7.50
C ALA A 260 -8.27 17.39 8.69
N MET A 261 -7.45 16.35 8.58
CA MET A 261 -6.61 15.92 9.68
C MET A 261 -5.59 16.97 10.13
N PRO A 262 -4.81 17.60 9.24
CA PRO A 262 -3.90 18.66 9.64
C PRO A 262 -4.61 19.82 10.35
N THR A 263 -5.76 20.27 9.82
CA THR A 263 -6.51 21.39 10.40
C THR A 263 -7.09 21.04 11.77
N LEU A 264 -7.64 19.83 11.94
CA LEU A 264 -8.15 19.35 13.23
C LEU A 264 -7.02 19.32 14.28
N ILE A 265 -5.86 18.78 13.95
CA ILE A 265 -4.70 18.77 14.84
C ILE A 265 -4.30 20.19 15.25
N MET A 266 -4.16 21.09 14.28
CA MET A 266 -3.71 22.45 14.52
C MET A 266 -4.70 23.31 15.29
N LYS A 267 -6.02 23.11 15.10
CA LYS A 267 -7.05 23.90 15.76
C LYS A 267 -7.48 23.37 17.13
N LEU A 268 -7.43 22.06 17.33
CA LEU A 268 -7.97 21.45 18.55
C LEU A 268 -6.93 21.16 19.63
N LEU A 269 -5.65 21.10 19.26
CA LEU A 269 -4.56 20.87 20.21
C LEU A 269 -3.81 22.16 20.49
N SER A 270 -3.22 22.27 21.67
CA SER A 270 -2.31 23.40 21.95
C SER A 270 -1.09 23.35 21.02
N PRO A 271 -0.43 24.47 20.72
CA PRO A 271 0.65 24.54 19.72
C PRO A 271 1.76 23.50 19.93
N PHE A 272 2.14 23.23 21.18
CA PHE A 272 3.13 22.20 21.51
C PHE A 272 2.63 20.80 21.12
N TRP A 273 1.43 20.43 21.54
CA TRP A 273 0.87 19.12 21.23
C TRP A 273 0.50 18.98 19.75
N ALA A 274 0.06 20.03 19.10
CA ALA A 274 -0.17 20.03 17.65
C ALA A 274 1.12 19.68 16.90
N GLY A 275 2.26 20.31 17.28
CA GLY A 275 3.57 19.98 16.71
C GLY A 275 3.99 18.53 16.94
N VAL A 276 3.72 17.97 18.13
CA VAL A 276 4.03 16.57 18.44
C VAL A 276 3.15 15.61 17.64
N PHE A 277 1.84 15.87 17.56
CA PHE A 277 0.90 14.92 16.93
C PHE A 277 0.81 15.01 15.41
N ILE A 278 1.29 16.10 14.80
CA ILE A 278 1.49 16.18 13.35
C ILE A 278 2.54 15.15 12.87
N ALA A 279 3.39 14.69 13.77
CA ALA A 279 4.32 13.61 13.48
C ALA A 279 3.63 12.28 13.13
N GLY A 280 2.37 12.06 13.54
CA GLY A 280 1.61 10.85 13.18
C GLY A 280 1.36 10.73 11.67
N PRO A 281 0.63 11.68 11.05
CA PRO A 281 0.49 11.72 9.59
C PRO A 281 1.82 11.71 8.84
N LEU A 282 2.80 12.49 9.32
CA LEU A 282 4.13 12.56 8.71
C LEU A 282 4.83 11.20 8.73
N ALA A 283 4.79 10.50 9.86
CA ALA A 283 5.35 9.17 10.02
C ALA A 283 4.71 8.15 9.05
N ALA A 284 3.38 8.21 8.87
CA ALA A 284 2.66 7.35 7.94
C ALA A 284 3.09 7.55 6.48
N ILE A 285 3.31 8.80 6.10
CA ILE A 285 3.75 9.17 4.76
C ILE A 285 5.20 8.68 4.53
N MET A 286 6.10 9.00 5.46
CA MET A 286 7.52 8.70 5.35
C MET A 286 7.78 7.20 5.26
N SER A 287 7.19 6.38 6.15
CA SER A 287 7.36 4.92 6.17
C SER A 287 6.93 4.24 4.87
N THR A 288 5.98 4.83 4.16
CA THR A 288 5.51 4.29 2.89
C THR A 288 6.46 4.66 1.75
N VAL A 289 6.91 5.91 1.71
CA VAL A 289 7.83 6.40 0.66
C VAL A 289 9.15 5.66 0.71
N ASP A 290 9.79 5.56 1.88
CA ASP A 290 11.11 4.91 2.02
C ASP A 290 11.05 3.44 1.63
N SER A 291 10.01 2.72 2.05
CA SER A 291 9.82 1.31 1.64
C SER A 291 9.68 1.18 0.12
N MET A 292 8.88 2.04 -0.51
CA MET A 292 8.66 1.99 -1.96
C MET A 292 9.90 2.42 -2.76
N LEU A 293 10.62 3.47 -2.32
CA LEU A 293 11.86 3.92 -2.94
C LEU A 293 12.93 2.82 -2.93
N LEU A 294 13.10 2.14 -1.78
CA LEU A 294 14.07 1.06 -1.68
C LEU A 294 13.68 -0.15 -2.53
N LEU A 295 12.40 -0.51 -2.58
CA LEU A 295 11.92 -1.61 -3.41
C LEU A 295 12.05 -1.32 -4.90
N ALA A 296 11.72 -0.10 -5.33
CA ALA A 296 11.88 0.34 -6.71
C ALA A 296 13.36 0.37 -7.12
N SER A 297 14.23 0.89 -6.26
CA SER A 297 15.69 0.86 -6.47
C SER A 297 16.23 -0.57 -6.58
N ALA A 298 15.77 -1.47 -5.70
CA ALA A 298 16.16 -2.88 -5.74
C ALA A 298 15.70 -3.57 -7.02
N ALA A 299 14.51 -3.29 -7.51
CA ALA A 299 14.01 -3.83 -8.78
C ALA A 299 14.90 -3.41 -9.97
N ILE A 300 15.31 -2.15 -10.04
CA ILE A 300 16.19 -1.68 -11.10
C ILE A 300 17.57 -2.33 -10.99
N ILE A 301 18.18 -2.29 -9.79
CA ILE A 301 19.58 -2.71 -9.63
C ILE A 301 19.69 -4.23 -9.64
N LYS A 302 18.91 -4.91 -8.79
CA LYS A 302 19.04 -6.34 -8.59
C LYS A 302 18.33 -7.14 -9.67
N ASP A 303 17.06 -6.79 -9.95
CA ASP A 303 16.23 -7.61 -10.81
C ASP A 303 16.50 -7.36 -12.29
N LEU A 304 16.83 -6.12 -12.68
CA LEU A 304 17.14 -5.77 -14.06
C LEU A 304 18.64 -5.69 -14.33
N TYR A 305 19.40 -4.81 -13.63
CA TYR A 305 20.80 -4.55 -13.98
C TYR A 305 21.73 -5.71 -13.66
N ILE A 306 21.71 -6.27 -12.43
CA ILE A 306 22.60 -7.39 -12.09
C ILE A 306 22.23 -8.62 -12.90
N HIS A 307 20.94 -8.90 -13.03
CA HIS A 307 20.51 -10.12 -13.70
C HIS A 307 20.74 -10.08 -15.20
N TYR A 308 20.34 -9.00 -15.88
CA TYR A 308 20.47 -8.91 -17.35
C TYR A 308 21.74 -8.19 -17.79
N GLY A 309 22.15 -7.12 -17.13
CA GLY A 309 23.34 -6.36 -17.48
C GLY A 309 24.63 -7.09 -17.13
N LEU A 310 24.68 -7.76 -15.98
CA LEU A 310 25.84 -8.52 -15.53
C LEU A 310 25.66 -10.04 -15.68
N LYS A 311 24.64 -10.50 -16.38
CA LYS A 311 24.33 -11.93 -16.60
C LYS A 311 24.21 -12.75 -15.30
N GLY A 312 23.69 -12.14 -14.23
CA GLY A 312 23.54 -12.76 -12.92
C GLY A 312 24.83 -12.85 -12.08
N ASP A 313 25.95 -12.36 -12.59
CA ASP A 313 27.23 -12.38 -11.90
C ASP A 313 27.36 -11.20 -10.93
N ALA A 314 26.83 -11.38 -9.72
CA ALA A 314 26.93 -10.38 -8.66
C ALA A 314 28.38 -10.16 -8.15
N SER A 315 29.33 -11.07 -8.44
CA SER A 315 30.72 -10.92 -8.02
C SER A 315 31.42 -9.73 -8.71
N ARG A 316 30.88 -9.29 -9.85
CA ARG A 316 31.35 -8.07 -10.57
C ARG A 316 30.96 -6.77 -9.87
N MET A 317 30.12 -6.85 -8.84
CA MET A 317 29.69 -5.68 -8.07
C MET A 317 30.45 -5.62 -6.75
N THR A 318 31.30 -4.61 -6.61
CA THR A 318 31.87 -4.32 -5.29
C THR A 318 30.79 -3.76 -4.36
N PRO A 319 30.87 -4.00 -3.04
CA PRO A 319 29.91 -3.44 -2.07
C PRO A 319 29.75 -1.92 -2.19
N ALA A 320 30.86 -1.20 -2.41
CA ALA A 320 30.86 0.25 -2.60
C ALA A 320 30.08 0.67 -3.86
N ARG A 321 30.29 -0.03 -4.98
CA ARG A 321 29.55 0.24 -6.23
C ARG A 321 28.07 -0.02 -6.08
N LEU A 322 27.69 -1.12 -5.42
CA LEU A 322 26.30 -1.44 -5.13
C LEU A 322 25.65 -0.36 -4.27
N GLN A 323 26.33 0.11 -3.23
CA GLN A 323 25.84 1.19 -2.37
C GLN A 323 25.66 2.49 -3.14
N THR A 324 26.64 2.91 -3.95
CA THR A 324 26.53 4.13 -4.77
C THR A 324 25.39 4.03 -5.77
N MET A 325 25.26 2.90 -6.47
CA MET A 325 24.16 2.69 -7.41
C MET A 325 22.79 2.73 -6.72
N SER A 326 22.66 2.12 -5.52
CA SER A 326 21.43 2.17 -4.74
C SER A 326 21.10 3.61 -4.34
N LEU A 327 22.06 4.38 -3.86
CA LEU A 327 21.89 5.78 -3.50
C LEU A 327 21.43 6.60 -4.70
N VAL A 328 22.16 6.50 -5.82
CA VAL A 328 21.83 7.26 -7.05
C VAL A 328 20.47 6.85 -7.61
N CYS A 329 20.17 5.56 -7.68
CA CYS A 329 18.90 5.07 -8.19
C CYS A 329 17.72 5.55 -7.33
N THR A 330 17.85 5.44 -6.00
CA THR A 330 16.83 5.93 -5.05
C THR A 330 16.62 7.44 -5.21
N ALA A 331 17.69 8.22 -5.31
CA ALA A 331 17.62 9.67 -5.50
C ALA A 331 16.95 10.04 -6.83
N VAL A 332 17.32 9.38 -7.92
CA VAL A 332 16.74 9.63 -9.26
C VAL A 332 15.24 9.31 -9.29
N ILE A 333 14.83 8.15 -8.75
CA ILE A 333 13.40 7.79 -8.67
C ILE A 333 12.65 8.84 -7.84
N GLY A 334 13.19 9.21 -6.68
CA GLY A 334 12.60 10.22 -5.80
C GLY A 334 12.45 11.58 -6.49
N LEU A 335 13.47 12.02 -7.25
CA LEU A 335 13.41 13.28 -7.99
C LEU A 335 12.40 13.24 -9.15
N ILE A 336 12.23 12.10 -9.82
CA ILE A 336 11.18 11.94 -10.85
C ILE A 336 9.80 12.09 -10.21
N VAL A 337 9.56 11.42 -9.08
CA VAL A 337 8.30 11.53 -8.35
C VAL A 337 8.09 12.95 -7.81
N PHE A 338 9.13 13.60 -7.31
CA PHE A 338 9.11 14.99 -6.87
C PHE A 338 8.68 15.93 -8.02
N ALA A 339 9.27 15.79 -9.19
CA ALA A 339 8.91 16.59 -10.36
C ALA A 339 7.46 16.37 -10.80
N ALA A 340 6.98 15.13 -10.75
CA ALA A 340 5.59 14.80 -11.05
C ALA A 340 4.60 15.37 -10.00
N ALA A 341 5.04 15.61 -8.77
CA ALA A 341 4.22 16.17 -7.71
C ALA A 341 4.14 17.70 -7.71
N ILE A 342 4.86 18.40 -8.57
CA ILE A 342 4.83 19.88 -8.64
C ILE A 342 3.43 20.37 -8.96
N GLU A 343 2.77 19.75 -9.91
CA GLU A 343 1.38 20.01 -10.28
C GLU A 343 0.54 18.78 -9.86
N PRO A 344 0.00 18.77 -8.62
CA PRO A 344 -0.69 17.61 -8.11
C PRO A 344 -1.99 17.36 -8.91
N PRO A 345 -2.18 16.15 -9.44
CA PRO A 345 -3.48 15.75 -9.95
C PRO A 345 -4.48 15.64 -8.78
N ASP A 346 -5.64 15.08 -9.02
CA ASP A 346 -6.77 14.96 -8.08
C ASP A 346 -6.44 14.47 -6.65
N LEU A 347 -7.50 14.16 -5.91
CA LEU A 347 -7.42 13.69 -4.51
C LEU A 347 -6.47 12.49 -4.36
N LEU A 348 -5.55 12.62 -3.45
CA LEU A 348 -4.47 11.70 -3.11
C LEU A 348 -4.93 10.24 -2.94
N VAL A 349 -6.12 10.01 -2.35
CA VAL A 349 -6.62 8.65 -2.09
C VAL A 349 -6.89 7.88 -3.38
N TRP A 350 -7.40 8.55 -4.42
CA TRP A 350 -7.72 7.89 -5.69
C TRP A 350 -6.48 7.49 -6.48
N ILE A 351 -5.43 8.33 -6.44
CA ILE A 351 -4.11 8.00 -7.03
C ILE A 351 -3.55 6.75 -6.36
N ASN A 352 -3.64 6.67 -5.04
CA ASN A 352 -3.14 5.52 -4.29
C ASN A 352 -3.95 4.25 -4.55
N LEU A 353 -5.28 4.34 -4.64
CA LEU A 353 -6.15 3.20 -4.98
C LEU A 353 -5.91 2.71 -6.42
N PHE A 354 -5.68 3.63 -7.36
CA PHE A 354 -5.28 3.27 -8.72
C PHE A 354 -3.94 2.51 -8.73
N ALA A 355 -2.95 3.02 -7.99
CA ALA A 355 -1.65 2.35 -7.90
C ALA A 355 -1.76 0.95 -7.28
N PHE A 356 -2.57 0.79 -6.24
CA PHE A 356 -2.82 -0.51 -5.60
C PHE A 356 -3.55 -1.47 -6.55
N GLY A 357 -4.63 -1.03 -7.19
CA GLY A 357 -5.34 -1.86 -8.17
C GLY A 357 -4.44 -2.33 -9.32
N GLY A 358 -3.53 -1.48 -9.79
CA GLY A 358 -2.55 -1.86 -10.79
C GLY A 358 -1.54 -2.90 -10.30
N LEU A 359 -1.02 -2.75 -9.07
CA LEU A 359 -0.15 -3.77 -8.46
C LEU A 359 -0.88 -5.10 -8.28
N GLU A 360 -2.12 -5.06 -7.81
CA GLU A 360 -2.95 -6.25 -7.62
C GLU A 360 -3.25 -6.97 -8.94
N ALA A 361 -3.52 -6.21 -10.00
CA ALA A 361 -3.73 -6.77 -11.33
C ALA A 361 -2.52 -7.58 -11.84
N VAL A 362 -1.30 -7.16 -11.44
CA VAL A 362 -0.05 -7.82 -11.83
C VAL A 362 0.28 -9.00 -10.92
N PHE A 363 0.22 -8.81 -9.60
CA PHE A 363 0.87 -9.70 -8.65
C PHE A 363 -0.05 -10.68 -7.95
N LEU A 364 -1.36 -10.41 -7.85
CA LEU A 364 -2.30 -11.20 -7.05
C LEU A 364 -2.27 -12.70 -7.43
N TRP A 365 -2.58 -12.99 -8.66
CA TRP A 365 -2.67 -14.39 -9.11
C TRP A 365 -1.32 -15.06 -9.31
N PRO A 366 -0.28 -14.40 -9.87
CA PRO A 366 1.06 -14.98 -9.90
C PRO A 366 1.61 -15.35 -8.53
N ILE A 367 1.31 -14.60 -7.47
CA ILE A 367 1.72 -14.96 -6.12
C ILE A 367 0.89 -16.12 -5.58
N ILE A 368 -0.44 -16.01 -5.57
CA ILE A 368 -1.32 -17.00 -4.96
C ILE A 368 -1.21 -18.34 -5.69
N LEU A 369 -1.38 -18.35 -7.01
CA LEU A 369 -1.32 -19.59 -7.79
C LEU A 369 0.11 -20.15 -7.83
N GLY A 370 1.13 -19.28 -7.82
CA GLY A 370 2.52 -19.70 -7.70
C GLY A 370 2.82 -20.45 -6.40
N LEU A 371 2.19 -20.07 -5.29
CA LEU A 371 2.36 -20.74 -4.00
C LEU A 371 1.52 -22.02 -3.86
N TYR A 372 0.31 -22.05 -4.42
CA TYR A 372 -0.68 -23.06 -4.08
C TYR A 372 -1.06 -24.01 -5.21
N TRP A 373 -0.81 -23.64 -6.46
CA TRP A 373 -1.18 -24.46 -7.61
C TRP A 373 0.06 -25.04 -8.30
N LYS A 374 0.17 -26.38 -8.28
CA LYS A 374 1.33 -27.09 -8.86
C LYS A 374 1.51 -26.85 -10.36
N GLU A 375 0.39 -26.81 -11.10
CA GLU A 375 0.39 -26.65 -12.55
C GLU A 375 0.65 -25.21 -13.01
N ALA A 376 0.69 -24.23 -12.07
CA ALA A 376 1.01 -22.86 -12.41
C ALA A 376 2.38 -22.79 -13.09
N ASN A 377 2.43 -22.13 -14.24
CA ASN A 377 3.64 -22.03 -15.08
C ASN A 377 3.85 -20.62 -15.62
N ALA A 378 4.95 -20.41 -16.32
CA ALA A 378 5.34 -19.10 -16.86
C ALA A 378 4.30 -18.52 -17.84
N SER A 379 3.73 -19.35 -18.70
CA SER A 379 2.74 -18.90 -19.69
C SER A 379 1.48 -18.37 -19.02
N GLY A 380 1.00 -19.06 -17.97
CA GLY A 380 -0.12 -18.60 -17.15
C GLY A 380 0.18 -17.27 -16.46
N ALA A 381 1.37 -17.13 -15.84
CA ALA A 381 1.77 -15.90 -15.17
C ALA A 381 1.85 -14.72 -16.14
N VAL A 382 2.49 -14.88 -17.31
CA VAL A 382 2.58 -13.84 -18.34
C VAL A 382 1.18 -13.44 -18.85
N ALA A 383 0.33 -14.43 -19.18
CA ALA A 383 -1.03 -14.17 -19.64
C ALA A 383 -1.85 -13.39 -18.60
N SER A 384 -1.75 -13.77 -17.32
CA SER A 384 -2.39 -13.06 -16.21
C SER A 384 -1.95 -11.62 -16.09
N ILE A 385 -0.63 -11.36 -16.10
CA ILE A 385 -0.06 -10.03 -15.98
C ILE A 385 -0.51 -9.14 -17.14
N VAL A 386 -0.36 -9.61 -18.38
CA VAL A 386 -0.69 -8.82 -19.56
C VAL A 386 -2.19 -8.54 -19.64
N ALA A 387 -3.02 -9.56 -19.47
CA ALA A 387 -4.47 -9.41 -19.50
C ALA A 387 -5.00 -8.57 -18.33
N GLY A 388 -4.44 -8.76 -17.13
CA GLY A 388 -4.78 -7.99 -15.94
C GLY A 388 -4.46 -6.49 -16.11
N VAL A 389 -3.23 -6.16 -16.51
CA VAL A 389 -2.82 -4.78 -16.74
C VAL A 389 -3.64 -4.12 -17.84
N ALA A 390 -3.81 -4.80 -18.99
CA ALA A 390 -4.59 -4.27 -20.11
C ALA A 390 -6.05 -4.03 -19.71
N CYS A 391 -6.68 -4.96 -19.01
CA CYS A 391 -8.05 -4.83 -18.52
C CYS A 391 -8.18 -3.68 -17.50
N PHE A 392 -7.25 -3.60 -16.54
CA PHE A 392 -7.26 -2.56 -15.51
C PHE A 392 -7.15 -1.16 -16.12
N PHE A 393 -6.20 -0.93 -17.03
CA PHE A 393 -6.07 0.35 -17.71
C PHE A 393 -7.27 0.66 -18.60
N ALA A 394 -7.72 -0.31 -19.39
CA ALA A 394 -8.88 -0.11 -20.26
C ALA A 394 -10.12 0.32 -19.45
N LEU A 395 -10.43 -0.38 -18.36
CA LEU A 395 -11.59 -0.06 -17.53
C LEU A 395 -11.42 1.24 -16.74
N SER A 396 -10.22 1.52 -16.25
CA SER A 396 -9.96 2.77 -15.51
C SER A 396 -10.07 4.01 -16.39
N ILE A 397 -9.72 3.91 -17.68
CA ILE A 397 -9.72 5.04 -18.62
C ILE A 397 -11.05 5.14 -19.37
N LEU A 398 -11.55 4.01 -19.92
CA LEU A 398 -12.69 4.02 -20.83
C LEU A 398 -14.03 4.00 -20.11
N ASN A 399 -14.09 3.45 -18.91
CA ASN A 399 -15.34 3.34 -18.16
C ASN A 399 -15.13 3.53 -16.65
N PRO A 400 -14.68 4.72 -16.22
CA PRO A 400 -14.52 5.02 -14.81
C PRO A 400 -15.88 4.97 -14.10
N GLY A 401 -15.99 4.09 -13.12
CA GLY A 401 -17.20 4.03 -12.26
C GLY A 401 -18.29 3.06 -12.67
N MET A 402 -18.12 2.21 -13.67
CA MET A 402 -18.97 1.07 -14.10
C MET A 402 -20.18 0.71 -13.22
N GLY A 403 -21.18 1.61 -13.10
CA GLY A 403 -22.35 1.38 -12.22
C GLY A 403 -21.97 1.24 -10.72
N GLY A 404 -20.84 1.81 -10.30
CA GLY A 404 -20.30 1.71 -8.94
C GLY A 404 -19.35 0.52 -8.70
N ILE A 405 -19.07 -0.31 -9.71
CA ILE A 405 -18.09 -1.39 -9.58
C ILE A 405 -16.68 -0.86 -9.84
N HIS A 406 -15.75 -1.10 -8.93
CA HIS A 406 -14.35 -0.74 -9.13
C HIS A 406 -13.68 -1.63 -10.18
N ALA A 407 -12.84 -1.07 -11.05
CA ALA A 407 -12.18 -1.75 -12.16
C ALA A 407 -11.42 -3.04 -11.77
N ILE A 408 -10.94 -3.13 -10.52
CA ILE A 408 -10.19 -4.30 -10.04
C ILE A 408 -11.02 -5.59 -10.01
N VAL A 409 -12.34 -5.50 -9.84
CA VAL A 409 -13.21 -6.69 -9.77
C VAL A 409 -13.19 -7.46 -11.09
N PRO A 410 -13.62 -6.88 -12.23
CA PRO A 410 -13.52 -7.57 -13.51
C PRO A 410 -12.07 -7.84 -13.92
N THR A 411 -11.13 -6.97 -13.58
CA THR A 411 -9.70 -7.18 -13.82
C THR A 411 -9.20 -8.45 -13.13
N SER A 412 -9.55 -8.65 -11.86
CA SER A 412 -9.15 -9.84 -11.11
C SER A 412 -9.71 -11.13 -11.74
N ILE A 413 -10.96 -11.10 -12.20
CA ILE A 413 -11.59 -12.24 -12.88
C ILE A 413 -10.88 -12.53 -14.22
N VAL A 414 -10.64 -11.51 -15.04
CA VAL A 414 -9.94 -11.63 -16.32
C VAL A 414 -8.52 -12.14 -16.12
N ALA A 415 -7.77 -11.59 -15.16
CA ALA A 415 -6.42 -12.01 -14.86
C ALA A 415 -6.36 -13.48 -14.38
N PHE A 416 -7.32 -13.91 -13.55
CA PHE A 416 -7.45 -15.31 -13.13
C PHE A 416 -7.73 -16.24 -14.31
N ALA A 417 -8.73 -15.92 -15.12
CA ALA A 417 -9.09 -16.71 -16.30
C ALA A 417 -7.91 -16.82 -17.29
N ALA A 418 -7.23 -15.69 -17.56
CA ALA A 418 -6.05 -15.66 -18.41
C ALA A 418 -4.91 -16.52 -17.83
N PHE A 419 -4.73 -16.50 -16.49
CA PHE A 419 -3.73 -17.37 -15.85
C PHE A 419 -4.04 -18.84 -16.09
N VAL A 420 -5.27 -19.27 -15.82
CA VAL A 420 -5.69 -20.68 -15.97
C VAL A 420 -5.57 -21.15 -17.41
N ILE A 421 -6.07 -20.34 -18.36
CA ILE A 421 -5.98 -20.65 -19.80
C ILE A 421 -4.52 -20.72 -20.24
N GLY A 422 -3.73 -19.71 -19.91
CA GLY A 422 -2.30 -19.68 -20.26
C GLY A 422 -1.51 -20.81 -19.64
N ALA A 423 -1.85 -21.23 -18.41
CA ALA A 423 -1.20 -22.36 -17.76
C ALA A 423 -1.54 -23.70 -18.45
N LYS A 424 -2.78 -23.89 -18.88
CA LYS A 424 -3.21 -25.11 -19.60
C LYS A 424 -2.65 -25.19 -21.02
N CYS A 425 -2.50 -24.06 -21.69
CA CYS A 425 -1.96 -24.00 -23.07
C CYS A 425 -0.41 -23.95 -23.10
N GLY A 426 0.23 -23.65 -21.96
CA GLY A 426 1.66 -23.46 -21.89
C GLY A 426 2.43 -24.73 -21.51
N ARG A 427 3.76 -24.62 -21.51
CA ARG A 427 4.64 -25.70 -21.03
C ARG A 427 4.48 -25.87 -19.52
N PRO A 428 4.34 -27.10 -19.01
CA PRO A 428 4.24 -27.34 -17.57
C PRO A 428 5.49 -26.83 -16.83
N ALA A 429 5.35 -26.58 -15.54
CA ALA A 429 6.48 -26.23 -14.68
C ALA A 429 7.47 -27.40 -14.64
N SER A 430 8.79 -27.11 -14.58
CA SER A 430 9.80 -28.15 -14.53
C SER A 430 9.68 -28.97 -13.24
N GLU A 431 9.99 -30.26 -13.32
CA GLU A 431 9.96 -31.17 -12.17
C GLU A 431 10.82 -30.63 -11.02
N GLU A 432 11.95 -30.03 -11.32
CA GLU A 432 12.83 -29.42 -10.31
C GLU A 432 12.13 -28.32 -9.51
N VAL A 433 11.34 -27.44 -10.17
CA VAL A 433 10.54 -26.43 -9.50
C VAL A 433 9.43 -27.07 -8.67
N ILE A 434 8.79 -28.13 -9.19
CA ILE A 434 7.75 -28.85 -8.47
C ILE A 434 8.36 -29.49 -7.21
N ARG A 435 9.49 -30.17 -7.31
CA ARG A 435 10.20 -30.76 -6.17
C ARG A 435 10.64 -29.70 -5.16
N LEU A 436 11.14 -28.55 -5.61
CA LEU A 436 11.56 -27.45 -4.73
C LEU A 436 10.38 -26.89 -3.91
N PHE A 437 9.21 -26.73 -4.53
CA PHE A 437 8.04 -26.10 -3.90
C PHE A 437 7.15 -27.06 -3.12
N TRP A 438 7.05 -28.33 -3.54
CA TRP A 438 6.14 -29.32 -2.93
C TRP A 438 6.85 -30.54 -2.33
N GLY A 439 8.17 -30.66 -2.51
CA GLY A 439 8.94 -31.84 -2.09
C GLY A 439 8.83 -32.98 -3.10
N GLU A 440 9.56 -34.05 -2.87
CA GLU A 440 9.37 -35.29 -3.63
C GLU A 440 7.95 -35.77 -3.32
N GLY A 441 7.11 -35.84 -4.37
CA GLY A 441 5.81 -36.47 -4.24
C GLY A 441 6.06 -37.91 -3.80
N ASN A 442 5.71 -38.26 -2.56
CA ASN A 442 5.41 -39.64 -2.26
C ASN A 442 4.28 -40.04 -3.24
N GLY A 443 4.69 -40.58 -4.38
CA GLY A 443 3.80 -41.40 -5.17
C GLY A 443 3.49 -42.57 -4.27
N THR A 444 2.31 -42.53 -3.67
CA THR A 444 1.52 -43.74 -3.42
C THR A 444 0.30 -43.38 -2.57
N SER A 445 -0.82 -43.73 -3.10
CA SER A 445 -2.15 -43.97 -2.57
C SER A 445 -2.98 -42.78 -2.15
#